data_70bdf50a8f86e8910d1ffe73f52dd4a5
#
_entry.id   70bdf50a8f86e8910d1ffe73f52dd4a5
#
_cell.length_a   1.000
_cell.length_b   1.000
_cell.length_c   1.000
_cell.angle_alpha   90.00
_cell.angle_beta   90.00
_cell.angle_gamma   90.00
#
_symmetry.space_group_name_H-M   'P 1'
#
loop_
_entity.id
_entity.type
_entity.pdbx_description
1 polymer ?
#
loop_
_entity_poly.entity_id
_entity_poly.type
_entity_poly.pdbx_seq_one_letter_code
_entity_poly.pdbx_strand_id
1 'polypeptide(L)'
;MKKLIFCLILAMLSQTFGSFGQEKTIWKIGENDNSPDKMALAPDQYRQFLASDFGYEDNYFLVGHSKAEKDWPYVLPGPANDWGGTATLSGIRANFLNINFELKQKPSSGNWKFTLDILQTDPVNAPLLQVIMNGKAWKFKLNKGNGSKNPEGDFSNAKEQLISIDVPNDLIRAGNNEIVITVPEGGWLAFDQVKLEGPSETRLDLPKEILLKNITAANYETLLNGKNFQPLLIDLQHIKGSPSIQVKLDGSVILSQKIEQGRYVLEAPMPEVSAEKSSQYEIYLNHQLLRKGEVKRAPKAIKTPADYVNTMLGVAHSRWMIAPGPWMPFGMVKLSPDNQNTGWQAGYDPAFESIGTFSHIHEWTMTGLGTFQRQAR
;
A
#
# COMPACT_ATOMS: atom_id res chain seq x y z
N MET A 1 56.19 -2.93 36.78
CA MET A 1 54.82 -3.51 36.88
C MET A 1 53.69 -2.50 36.67
N LYS A 2 53.75 -1.25 37.16
CA LYS A 2 52.65 -0.29 37.01
C LYS A 2 52.43 0.25 35.58
N LYS A 3 53.41 0.23 34.68
CA LYS A 3 53.27 0.69 33.27
C LYS A 3 52.69 -0.38 32.35
N LEU A 4 52.75 -1.67 32.69
CA LEU A 4 52.21 -2.75 31.89
C LEU A 4 50.70 -2.94 32.08
N ILE A 5 50.19 -2.58 33.25
CA ILE A 5 48.76 -2.67 33.57
C ILE A 5 47.95 -1.53 32.88
N PHE A 6 48.57 -0.37 32.66
CA PHE A 6 47.91 0.76 31.98
C PHE A 6 47.71 0.52 30.47
N CYS A 7 48.62 -0.21 29.82
CA CYS A 7 48.46 -0.59 28.41
C CYS A 7 47.41 -1.69 28.18
N LEU A 8 47.22 -2.60 29.16
CA LEU A 8 46.21 -3.65 29.06
C LEU A 8 44.77 -3.12 29.26
N ILE A 9 44.57 -2.07 30.06
CA ILE A 9 43.25 -1.44 30.25
C ILE A 9 42.87 -0.57 29.04
N LEU A 10 43.82 0.06 28.35
CA LEU A 10 43.56 0.81 27.13
C LEU A 10 43.24 -0.09 25.93
N ALA A 11 43.75 -1.33 25.90
CA ALA A 11 43.43 -2.31 24.85
C ALA A 11 42.06 -2.99 25.01
N MET A 12 41.46 -2.97 26.21
CA MET A 12 40.11 -3.51 26.44
C MET A 12 38.97 -2.49 26.20
N LEU A 13 39.29 -1.21 26.08
CA LEU A 13 38.29 -0.15 25.77
C LEU A 13 38.06 0.09 24.26
N SER A 14 38.79 -0.62 23.39
CA SER A 14 38.71 -0.44 21.93
C SER A 14 37.88 -1.51 21.20
N GLN A 15 37.07 -2.34 21.89
CA GLN A 15 36.31 -3.41 21.25
C GLN A 15 34.78 -3.32 21.39
N THR A 16 34.25 -2.14 21.58
CA THR A 16 32.77 -1.96 21.50
C THR A 16 32.35 -0.87 20.54
N PHE A 17 33.03 -0.72 19.41
CA PHE A 17 32.38 -0.15 18.26
C PHE A 17 31.60 -1.29 17.59
N GLY A 18 30.31 -1.38 17.92
CA GLY A 18 29.41 -2.24 17.19
C GLY A 18 29.58 -1.93 15.70
N SER A 19 29.90 -2.94 14.91
CA SER A 19 29.86 -2.86 13.46
C SER A 19 28.44 -2.43 13.08
N PHE A 20 28.23 -1.16 12.86
CA PHE A 20 27.02 -0.69 12.16
C PHE A 20 27.07 -1.39 10.80
N GLY A 21 26.20 -2.35 10.59
CA GLY A 21 26.10 -3.07 9.33
C GLY A 21 26.04 -2.06 8.19
N GLN A 22 26.85 -2.25 7.17
CA GLN A 22 26.90 -1.39 6.00
C GLN A 22 25.50 -1.39 5.35
N GLU A 23 24.88 -0.23 5.23
CA GLU A 23 23.61 -0.07 4.51
C GLU A 23 23.86 -0.22 3.01
N LYS A 24 22.91 -0.83 2.31
CA LYS A 24 22.94 -0.95 0.86
C LYS A 24 21.57 -0.64 0.27
N THR A 25 21.55 -0.24 -0.99
CA THR A 25 20.31 -0.14 -1.77
C THR A 25 19.71 -1.53 -1.94
N ILE A 26 18.51 -1.73 -1.43
CA ILE A 26 17.72 -2.95 -1.58
C ILE A 26 17.04 -2.97 -2.94
N TRP A 27 16.41 -1.85 -3.30
CA TRP A 27 15.83 -1.61 -4.62
C TRP A 27 15.72 -0.10 -4.89
N LYS A 28 15.60 0.24 -6.18
CA LYS A 28 15.34 1.62 -6.63
C LYS A 28 14.44 1.62 -7.86
N ILE A 29 13.75 2.73 -8.07
CA ILE A 29 12.93 3.07 -9.23
C ILE A 29 13.45 4.41 -9.75
N GLY A 30 13.79 4.51 -11.03
CA GLY A 30 14.45 5.69 -11.60
C GLY A 30 15.94 5.77 -11.25
N GLU A 31 16.56 6.84 -11.67
CA GLU A 31 17.97 7.14 -11.45
C GLU A 31 18.09 8.56 -10.89
N ASN A 32 19.04 8.81 -10.00
CA ASN A 32 19.34 10.16 -9.51
C ASN A 32 20.26 10.85 -10.54
N ASP A 33 19.66 11.41 -11.57
CA ASP A 33 20.35 12.08 -12.67
C ASP A 33 19.70 13.42 -13.08
N ASN A 34 18.79 13.93 -12.25
CA ASN A 34 18.00 15.14 -12.45
C ASN A 34 17.14 15.09 -13.74
N SER A 35 16.70 13.90 -14.13
CA SER A 35 15.84 13.68 -15.29
C SER A 35 14.79 12.62 -15.02
N PRO A 36 13.54 12.82 -15.43
CA PRO A 36 12.50 11.81 -15.34
C PRO A 36 12.53 10.80 -16.50
N ASP A 37 13.46 10.91 -17.45
CA ASP A 37 13.43 10.24 -18.75
C ASP A 37 13.40 8.71 -18.69
N LYS A 38 13.81 8.12 -17.55
CA LYS A 38 13.79 6.67 -17.32
C LYS A 38 12.52 6.17 -16.65
N MET A 39 11.48 7.00 -16.60
CA MET A 39 10.17 6.67 -16.04
C MET A 39 9.08 6.71 -17.12
N ALA A 40 7.99 6.02 -16.89
CA ALA A 40 6.85 6.04 -17.79
C ALA A 40 6.27 7.46 -17.91
N LEU A 41 5.72 7.75 -19.07
CA LEU A 41 5.10 9.03 -19.45
C LEU A 41 6.08 10.21 -19.57
N ALA A 42 7.35 10.04 -19.24
CA ALA A 42 8.35 11.09 -19.40
C ALA A 42 8.60 11.41 -20.90
N PRO A 43 8.96 12.67 -21.21
CA PRO A 43 9.05 13.80 -20.30
C PRO A 43 7.76 14.64 -20.22
N ASP A 44 6.74 14.37 -21.03
CA ASP A 44 5.60 15.30 -21.23
C ASP A 44 4.22 14.62 -21.39
N GLN A 45 4.16 13.29 -21.32
CA GLN A 45 2.90 12.53 -21.54
C GLN A 45 2.03 12.42 -20.27
N TYR A 46 2.17 13.32 -19.30
CA TYR A 46 1.46 13.32 -18.02
C TYR A 46 -0.08 13.17 -18.18
N ARG A 47 -0.66 13.67 -19.28
CA ARG A 47 -2.10 13.55 -19.57
C ARG A 47 -2.56 12.12 -19.80
N GLN A 48 -1.62 11.19 -20.07
CA GLN A 48 -1.90 9.76 -20.22
C GLN A 48 -1.93 9.01 -18.88
N PHE A 49 -1.75 9.69 -17.75
CA PHE A 49 -1.66 9.07 -16.42
C PHE A 49 -2.83 8.12 -16.14
N LEU A 50 -4.07 8.56 -16.35
CA LEU A 50 -5.26 7.73 -16.13
C LEU A 50 -5.44 6.67 -17.22
N ALA A 51 -5.17 7.02 -18.47
CA ALA A 51 -5.28 6.08 -19.59
C ALA A 51 -4.28 4.91 -19.48
N SER A 52 -3.20 5.10 -18.70
CA SER A 52 -2.20 4.08 -18.38
C SER A 52 -2.45 3.40 -17.04
N ASP A 53 -3.62 3.56 -16.45
CA ASP A 53 -4.09 2.93 -15.21
C ASP A 53 -3.28 3.28 -13.95
N PHE A 54 -2.39 4.28 -13.98
CA PHE A 54 -1.56 4.62 -12.81
C PHE A 54 -2.34 5.16 -11.61
N GLY A 55 -3.55 5.67 -11.82
CA GLY A 55 -4.39 6.22 -10.75
C GLY A 55 -5.21 5.18 -9.98
N TYR A 56 -5.03 3.89 -10.18
CA TYR A 56 -5.83 2.83 -9.58
C TYR A 56 -5.08 2.10 -8.46
N GLU A 57 -5.78 1.79 -7.37
CA GLU A 57 -5.21 1.14 -6.18
C GLU A 57 -4.71 -0.28 -6.43
N ASP A 58 -5.22 -0.95 -7.46
CA ASP A 58 -4.81 -2.29 -7.86
C ASP A 58 -3.63 -2.27 -8.86
N ASN A 59 -3.24 -1.10 -9.33
CA ASN A 59 -2.02 -0.93 -10.10
C ASN A 59 -0.83 -0.71 -9.15
N TYR A 60 0.20 -1.53 -9.25
CA TYR A 60 1.36 -1.41 -8.41
C TYR A 60 2.67 -1.78 -9.13
N PHE A 61 3.75 -1.16 -8.66
CA PHE A 61 5.10 -1.51 -9.05
C PHE A 61 5.57 -2.73 -8.24
N LEU A 62 5.76 -3.85 -8.90
CA LEU A 62 6.28 -5.07 -8.26
C LEU A 62 7.78 -5.16 -8.47
N VAL A 63 8.54 -4.97 -7.39
CA VAL A 63 10.00 -5.00 -7.41
C VAL A 63 10.52 -6.33 -7.94
N GLY A 64 11.37 -6.26 -8.96
CA GLY A 64 11.90 -7.44 -9.66
C GLY A 64 11.09 -7.92 -10.86
N HIS A 65 9.91 -7.33 -11.11
CA HIS A 65 9.08 -7.58 -12.29
C HIS A 65 8.80 -6.33 -13.08
N SER A 66 8.33 -5.28 -12.41
CA SER A 66 8.02 -4.00 -13.03
C SER A 66 9.27 -3.27 -13.48
N LYS A 67 9.13 -2.43 -14.49
CA LYS A 67 10.18 -1.60 -15.06
C LYS A 67 9.78 -0.14 -14.94
N ALA A 68 10.71 0.72 -14.53
CA ALA A 68 10.43 2.14 -14.31
C ALA A 68 9.89 2.82 -15.57
N GLU A 69 10.47 2.52 -16.73
CA GLU A 69 10.12 3.11 -18.03
C GLU A 69 8.69 2.80 -18.49
N LYS A 70 8.07 1.79 -17.88
CA LYS A 70 6.74 1.32 -18.27
C LYS A 70 5.72 1.42 -17.12
N ASP A 71 6.15 1.05 -15.91
CA ASP A 71 5.23 0.73 -14.81
C ASP A 71 5.30 1.76 -13.66
N TRP A 72 6.15 2.80 -13.78
CA TRP A 72 6.23 3.89 -12.82
C TRP A 72 6.15 5.25 -13.51
N PRO A 73 5.07 6.02 -13.30
CA PRO A 73 4.94 7.31 -13.95
C PRO A 73 5.93 8.31 -13.34
N TYR A 74 6.53 9.16 -14.18
CA TYR A 74 7.43 10.19 -13.68
C TYR A 74 6.75 11.24 -12.81
N VAL A 75 5.41 11.29 -12.82
CA VAL A 75 4.61 12.31 -12.14
C VAL A 75 3.45 11.66 -11.38
N LEU A 76 3.15 12.22 -10.21
CA LEU A 76 1.95 11.89 -9.43
C LEU A 76 1.09 13.14 -9.30
N PRO A 77 -0.14 13.16 -9.87
CA PRO A 77 -1.05 14.29 -9.74
C PRO A 77 -1.65 14.40 -8.34
N GLY A 78 -1.81 15.63 -7.89
CA GLY A 78 -2.62 15.93 -6.73
C GLY A 78 -4.06 16.33 -7.08
N PRO A 79 -4.92 16.56 -6.08
CA PRO A 79 -6.32 16.94 -6.29
C PRO A 79 -6.54 18.23 -7.08
N ALA A 80 -5.56 19.11 -7.14
CA ALA A 80 -5.64 20.34 -7.93
C ALA A 80 -5.42 20.15 -9.44
N ASN A 81 -5.10 18.93 -9.89
CA ASN A 81 -4.74 18.64 -11.27
C ASN A 81 -5.83 17.82 -11.95
N ASP A 82 -6.64 18.46 -12.76
CA ASP A 82 -7.76 17.87 -13.47
C ASP A 82 -7.36 16.73 -14.44
N TRP A 83 -6.15 16.76 -15.01
CA TRP A 83 -5.60 15.68 -15.83
C TRP A 83 -5.34 14.38 -15.02
N GLY A 84 -5.26 14.47 -13.69
CA GLY A 84 -5.17 13.34 -12.78
C GLY A 84 -6.53 12.72 -12.41
N GLY A 85 -7.59 13.08 -13.12
CA GLY A 85 -8.97 12.59 -12.89
C GLY A 85 -9.78 13.49 -11.99
N THR A 86 -9.29 14.67 -11.68
CA THR A 86 -10.01 15.71 -10.98
C THR A 86 -10.40 16.80 -11.98
N ALA A 87 -11.65 16.90 -12.34
CA ALA A 87 -12.20 18.07 -13.03
C ALA A 87 -13.24 18.69 -12.11
N THR A 88 -13.58 19.95 -12.33
CA THR A 88 -14.64 20.62 -11.56
C THR A 88 -15.93 19.80 -11.53
N LEU A 89 -16.19 19.07 -12.60
CA LEU A 89 -17.36 18.19 -12.71
C LEU A 89 -17.11 16.75 -12.20
N SER A 90 -15.88 16.32 -11.99
CA SER A 90 -15.54 14.95 -11.55
C SER A 90 -15.24 14.84 -10.05
N GLY A 91 -15.20 15.97 -9.36
CA GLY A 91 -14.81 16.02 -7.95
C GLY A 91 -13.29 15.97 -7.76
N ILE A 92 -12.88 16.09 -6.54
CA ILE A 92 -11.47 15.98 -6.12
C ILE A 92 -11.18 14.52 -5.76
N ARG A 93 -10.04 14.01 -6.20
CA ARG A 93 -9.58 12.67 -5.84
C ARG A 93 -8.09 12.68 -5.55
N ALA A 94 -7.65 11.72 -4.75
CA ALA A 94 -6.24 11.36 -4.65
C ALA A 94 -5.94 10.18 -5.58
N ASN A 95 -4.71 10.13 -6.05
CA ASN A 95 -4.17 9.00 -6.79
C ASN A 95 -3.15 8.28 -5.92
N PHE A 96 -3.00 6.97 -6.13
CA PHE A 96 -2.12 6.11 -5.34
C PHE A 96 -1.09 5.48 -6.25
N LEU A 97 0.18 5.53 -5.85
CA LEU A 97 1.23 4.72 -6.43
C LEU A 97 1.65 3.68 -5.40
N ASN A 98 1.49 2.42 -5.74
CA ASN A 98 1.74 1.30 -4.85
C ASN A 98 3.03 0.60 -5.25
N ILE A 99 3.89 0.27 -4.28
CA ILE A 99 5.09 -0.53 -4.47
C ILE A 99 4.95 -1.78 -3.62
N ASN A 100 5.12 -2.95 -4.22
CA ASN A 100 5.19 -4.21 -3.50
C ASN A 100 6.59 -4.83 -3.67
N PHE A 101 7.17 -5.29 -2.58
CA PHE A 101 8.43 -6.02 -2.58
C PHE A 101 8.42 -7.12 -1.52
N GLU A 102 9.07 -8.24 -1.82
CA GLU A 102 9.15 -9.35 -0.89
C GLU A 102 10.57 -9.55 -0.37
N LEU A 103 10.68 -9.85 0.93
CA LEU A 103 11.95 -10.23 1.57
C LEU A 103 11.94 -11.71 1.92
N LYS A 104 13.04 -12.42 1.63
CA LYS A 104 13.20 -13.84 2.01
C LYS A 104 13.11 -14.04 3.50
N GLN A 105 13.68 -13.11 4.26
CA GLN A 105 13.65 -13.07 5.71
C GLN A 105 13.76 -11.63 6.20
N LYS A 106 13.24 -11.38 7.37
CA LYS A 106 13.42 -10.10 8.06
C LYS A 106 14.76 -10.12 8.79
N PRO A 107 15.64 -9.13 8.58
CA PRO A 107 16.82 -8.94 9.44
C PRO A 107 16.41 -8.69 10.89
N SER A 108 17.16 -9.25 11.83
CA SER A 108 16.87 -9.12 13.27
C SER A 108 17.03 -7.67 13.77
N SER A 109 17.91 -6.91 13.14
CA SER A 109 18.17 -5.50 13.42
C SER A 109 18.68 -4.80 12.17
N GLY A 110 18.76 -3.48 12.21
CA GLY A 110 19.33 -2.66 11.17
C GLY A 110 18.50 -1.41 10.90
N ASN A 111 19.13 -0.46 10.23
CA ASN A 111 18.51 0.78 9.81
C ASN A 111 17.91 0.60 8.41
N TRP A 112 16.74 1.13 8.23
CA TRP A 112 16.07 1.18 6.93
C TRP A 112 15.79 2.62 6.60
N LYS A 113 16.07 3.00 5.36
CA LYS A 113 15.82 4.34 4.87
C LYS A 113 15.06 4.27 3.57
N PHE A 114 13.89 4.88 3.54
CA PHE A 114 13.12 5.09 2.32
C PHE A 114 13.32 6.51 1.85
N THR A 115 13.71 6.70 0.60
CA THR A 115 14.01 8.01 0.03
C THR A 115 13.18 8.24 -1.21
N LEU A 116 12.57 9.41 -1.27
CA LEU A 116 11.91 9.97 -2.45
C LEU A 116 12.72 11.20 -2.88
N ASP A 117 13.26 11.12 -4.06
CA ASP A 117 13.89 12.23 -4.74
C ASP A 117 12.87 12.86 -5.67
N ILE A 118 12.43 14.05 -5.31
CA ILE A 118 11.36 14.79 -5.99
C ILE A 118 12.00 15.89 -6.81
N LEU A 119 12.02 15.70 -8.11
CA LEU A 119 12.63 16.59 -9.08
C LEU A 119 11.93 17.94 -9.12
N GLN A 120 10.59 17.96 -9.10
CA GLN A 120 9.81 19.17 -9.21
C GLN A 120 8.43 19.01 -8.58
N THR A 121 7.81 20.12 -8.20
CA THR A 121 6.45 20.18 -7.65
C THR A 121 5.63 21.25 -8.34
N ASP A 122 4.30 21.19 -8.19
CA ASP A 122 3.37 22.20 -8.69
C ASP A 122 3.74 23.60 -8.16
N PRO A 123 3.97 24.59 -9.03
CA PRO A 123 4.39 25.93 -8.63
C PRO A 123 3.25 26.77 -8.03
N VAL A 124 2.00 26.34 -8.20
CA VAL A 124 0.82 27.06 -7.72
C VAL A 124 0.28 26.43 -6.42
N ASN A 125 0.10 25.10 -6.43
CA ASN A 125 -0.52 24.34 -5.36
C ASN A 125 0.50 23.39 -4.72
N ALA A 126 1.19 23.84 -3.67
CA ALA A 126 2.18 23.02 -2.97
C ALA A 126 1.56 21.68 -2.52
N PRO A 127 2.14 20.54 -2.91
CA PRO A 127 1.57 19.23 -2.56
C PRO A 127 1.79 18.89 -1.09
N LEU A 128 0.82 18.18 -0.49
CA LEU A 128 0.99 17.40 0.71
C LEU A 128 1.28 15.95 0.31
N LEU A 129 2.52 15.52 0.44
CA LEU A 129 2.91 14.14 0.18
C LEU A 129 2.57 13.27 1.38
N GLN A 130 1.96 12.12 1.15
CA GLN A 130 1.76 11.07 2.13
C GLN A 130 2.40 9.78 1.66
N VAL A 131 3.17 9.15 2.54
CA VAL A 131 3.78 7.83 2.34
C VAL A 131 3.24 6.90 3.41
N ILE A 132 2.72 5.75 3.02
CA ILE A 132 2.24 4.71 3.93
C ILE A 132 3.07 3.45 3.67
N MET A 133 3.78 2.94 4.67
CA MET A 133 4.49 1.67 4.58
C MET A 133 3.95 0.69 5.61
N ASN A 134 3.44 -0.43 5.15
CA ASN A 134 2.89 -1.49 5.99
C ASN A 134 1.87 -1.00 7.04
N GLY A 135 1.09 0.05 6.68
CA GLY A 135 0.05 0.66 7.52
C GLY A 135 0.51 1.85 8.38
N LYS A 136 1.80 2.18 8.43
CA LYS A 136 2.29 3.39 9.09
C LYS A 136 2.40 4.53 8.08
N ALA A 137 1.82 5.69 8.40
CA ALA A 137 1.81 6.86 7.55
C ALA A 137 2.79 7.95 8.00
N TRP A 138 3.37 8.65 7.03
CA TRP A 138 4.13 9.89 7.20
C TRP A 138 3.60 10.92 6.22
N LYS A 139 3.59 12.19 6.63
CA LYS A 139 3.13 13.32 5.81
C LYS A 139 4.19 14.40 5.73
N PHE A 140 4.36 14.97 4.54
CA PHE A 140 5.33 16.02 4.25
C PHE A 140 4.68 17.12 3.44
N LYS A 141 4.63 18.33 3.98
CA LYS A 141 4.26 19.51 3.21
C LYS A 141 5.46 19.91 2.36
N LEU A 142 5.35 19.72 1.05
CA LEU A 142 6.42 20.09 0.12
C LEU A 142 6.37 21.58 -0.21
N ASN A 143 7.50 22.12 -0.68
CA ASN A 143 7.55 23.48 -1.18
C ASN A 143 6.93 23.55 -2.58
N LYS A 144 6.55 24.74 -2.99
CA LYS A 144 6.18 25.02 -4.37
C LYS A 144 7.40 24.92 -5.28
N GLY A 145 7.21 24.33 -6.43
CA GLY A 145 8.19 24.33 -7.50
C GLY A 145 8.39 25.70 -8.13
N ASN A 146 9.26 25.76 -9.14
CA ASN A 146 9.59 26.97 -9.89
C ASN A 146 9.43 26.81 -11.42
N GLY A 147 8.92 25.65 -11.86
CA GLY A 147 8.73 25.34 -13.28
C GLY A 147 7.36 25.74 -13.83
N SER A 148 6.97 25.10 -14.92
CA SER A 148 5.66 25.26 -15.55
C SER A 148 4.53 24.83 -14.62
N LYS A 149 3.32 25.38 -14.87
CA LYS A 149 2.10 24.96 -14.17
C LYS A 149 1.81 23.46 -14.34
N ASN A 150 2.16 22.93 -15.50
CA ASN A 150 2.03 21.50 -15.80
C ASN A 150 3.41 20.82 -15.71
N PRO A 151 3.47 19.51 -15.45
CA PRO A 151 4.72 18.77 -15.37
C PRO A 151 5.25 18.42 -16.78
N GLU A 152 5.63 19.42 -17.53
CA GLU A 152 6.13 19.31 -18.91
C GLU A 152 7.37 20.17 -19.11
N GLY A 153 8.20 19.80 -20.08
CA GLY A 153 9.37 20.56 -20.49
C GLY A 153 10.65 20.20 -19.76
N ASP A 154 11.53 21.17 -19.65
CA ASP A 154 12.88 21.03 -19.11
C ASP A 154 12.91 21.14 -17.59
N PHE A 155 13.38 20.12 -16.92
CA PHE A 155 13.56 20.06 -15.47
C PHE A 155 14.95 20.50 -14.99
N SER A 156 15.84 20.94 -15.88
CA SER A 156 17.23 21.30 -15.55
C SER A 156 17.38 22.39 -14.47
N ASN A 157 16.36 23.23 -14.32
CA ASN A 157 16.30 24.28 -13.30
C ASN A 157 15.31 23.97 -12.17
N ALA A 158 14.94 22.73 -12.03
CA ALA A 158 13.97 22.30 -11.01
C ALA A 158 14.48 22.53 -9.59
N LYS A 159 13.55 22.75 -8.66
CA LYS A 159 13.82 22.79 -7.22
C LYS A 159 13.62 21.41 -6.62
N GLU A 160 14.66 20.63 -6.69
CA GLU A 160 14.70 19.30 -6.10
C GLU A 160 14.40 19.31 -4.60
N GLN A 161 13.67 18.32 -4.14
CA GLN A 161 13.35 18.12 -2.73
C GLN A 161 13.55 16.66 -2.35
N LEU A 162 14.49 16.41 -1.45
CA LEU A 162 14.78 15.08 -0.95
C LEU A 162 13.96 14.79 0.31
N ILE A 163 13.11 13.78 0.24
CA ILE A 163 12.36 13.26 1.39
C ILE A 163 13.00 11.96 1.85
N SER A 164 13.40 11.91 3.11
CA SER A 164 14.02 10.73 3.71
C SER A 164 13.24 10.29 4.94
N ILE A 165 12.89 9.01 4.99
CA ILE A 165 12.13 8.39 6.07
C ILE A 165 12.99 7.30 6.69
N ASP A 166 13.31 7.45 7.97
CA ASP A 166 13.88 6.35 8.77
C ASP A 166 12.74 5.38 9.12
N VAL A 167 12.81 4.18 8.53
CA VAL A 167 11.76 3.17 8.70
C VAL A 167 12.12 2.26 9.86
N PRO A 168 11.28 2.15 10.89
CA PRO A 168 11.51 1.24 12.01
C PRO A 168 11.63 -0.22 11.55
N ASN A 169 12.62 -0.94 12.09
CA ASN A 169 12.86 -2.33 11.71
C ASN A 169 11.66 -3.25 12.01
N ASP A 170 10.88 -2.96 13.04
CA ASP A 170 9.67 -3.73 13.41
C ASP A 170 8.55 -3.61 12.37
N LEU A 171 8.54 -2.55 11.58
CA LEU A 171 7.59 -2.34 10.50
C LEU A 171 7.88 -3.24 9.28
N ILE A 172 9.14 -3.62 9.08
CA ILE A 172 9.57 -4.48 7.96
C ILE A 172 9.16 -5.94 8.21
N ARG A 173 8.71 -6.63 7.18
CA ARG A 173 8.18 -8.00 7.24
C ARG A 173 9.00 -8.95 6.37
N ALA A 174 9.09 -10.21 6.78
CA ALA A 174 9.41 -11.29 5.84
C ALA A 174 8.22 -11.50 4.90
N GLY A 175 8.48 -11.79 3.62
CA GLY A 175 7.46 -11.81 2.59
C GLY A 175 7.09 -10.41 2.12
N ASN A 176 5.83 -10.18 1.78
CA ASN A 176 5.40 -8.94 1.14
C ASN A 176 5.46 -7.74 2.09
N ASN A 177 6.00 -6.66 1.56
CA ASN A 177 5.96 -5.31 2.11
C ASN A 177 5.32 -4.39 1.07
N GLU A 178 4.53 -3.44 1.52
CA GLU A 178 3.79 -2.51 0.68
C GLU A 178 4.11 -1.07 1.06
N ILE A 179 4.35 -0.25 0.05
CA ILE A 179 4.47 1.20 0.19
C ILE A 179 3.42 1.84 -0.72
N VAL A 180 2.66 2.77 -0.16
CA VAL A 180 1.68 3.57 -0.90
C VAL A 180 2.12 5.02 -0.85
N ILE A 181 2.19 5.67 -2.01
CA ILE A 181 2.54 7.08 -2.16
C ILE A 181 1.33 7.81 -2.74
N THR A 182 0.92 8.89 -2.10
CA THR A 182 -0.24 9.68 -2.54
C THR A 182 -0.05 11.16 -2.24
N VAL A 183 -0.78 11.99 -2.96
CA VAL A 183 -0.87 13.44 -2.74
C VAL A 183 -2.32 13.77 -2.40
N PRO A 184 -2.73 13.73 -1.12
CA PRO A 184 -4.10 13.99 -0.72
C PRO A 184 -4.52 15.46 -0.85
N GLU A 185 -3.57 16.39 -0.89
CA GLU A 185 -3.82 17.84 -1.01
C GLU A 185 -2.81 18.50 -1.94
N GLY A 186 -3.24 19.54 -2.63
CA GLY A 186 -2.40 20.36 -3.51
C GLY A 186 -2.27 19.81 -4.92
N GLY A 187 -1.16 20.12 -5.58
CA GLY A 187 -0.89 19.76 -6.96
C GLY A 187 0.11 18.61 -7.11
N TRP A 188 0.63 18.45 -8.31
CA TRP A 188 1.50 17.35 -8.71
C TRP A 188 2.91 17.44 -8.12
N LEU A 189 3.58 16.29 -8.11
CA LEU A 189 5.02 16.17 -7.95
C LEU A 189 5.60 15.27 -9.05
N ALA A 190 6.87 15.53 -9.43
CA ALA A 190 7.61 14.69 -10.37
C ALA A 190 8.79 14.03 -9.66
N PHE A 191 9.03 12.77 -9.98
CA PHE A 191 10.09 11.96 -9.39
C PHE A 191 11.37 12.00 -10.22
N ASP A 192 12.52 11.96 -9.53
CA ASP A 192 13.81 11.57 -10.07
C ASP A 192 14.11 10.10 -9.69
N GLN A 193 14.09 9.82 -8.40
CA GLN A 193 14.34 8.48 -7.89
C GLN A 193 13.47 8.15 -6.68
N VAL A 194 13.11 6.88 -6.56
CA VAL A 194 12.54 6.28 -5.35
C VAL A 194 13.40 5.10 -4.95
N LYS A 195 13.86 5.03 -3.70
CA LYS A 195 14.72 3.92 -3.25
C LYS A 195 14.46 3.49 -1.82
N LEU A 196 14.75 2.23 -1.55
CA LEU A 196 14.84 1.66 -0.21
C LEU A 196 16.26 1.17 0.04
N GLU A 197 16.84 1.63 1.13
CA GLU A 197 18.13 1.20 1.66
C GLU A 197 17.90 0.42 2.95
N GLY A 198 18.77 -0.53 3.23
CA GLY A 198 18.64 -1.36 4.43
C GLY A 198 19.89 -2.19 4.71
N PRO A 199 19.84 -3.09 5.70
CA PRO A 199 20.98 -3.92 6.09
C PRO A 199 21.55 -4.72 4.92
N SER A 200 22.88 -4.83 4.85
CA SER A 200 23.60 -5.45 3.72
C SER A 200 23.29 -6.92 3.49
N GLU A 201 22.88 -7.63 4.55
CA GLU A 201 22.47 -9.03 4.50
C GLU A 201 21.06 -9.25 3.92
N THR A 202 20.26 -8.19 3.79
CA THR A 202 18.91 -8.27 3.24
C THR A 202 18.90 -8.87 1.83
N ARG A 203 17.94 -9.77 1.58
CA ARG A 203 17.73 -10.40 0.28
C ARG A 203 16.28 -10.28 -0.13
N LEU A 204 16.06 -9.77 -1.34
CA LEU A 204 14.75 -9.83 -1.99
C LEU A 204 14.36 -11.27 -2.29
N ASP A 205 13.09 -11.55 -2.13
CA ASP A 205 12.44 -12.72 -2.69
C ASP A 205 11.66 -12.26 -3.93
N LEU A 206 12.08 -12.70 -5.11
CA LEU A 206 11.45 -12.25 -6.34
C LEU A 206 10.35 -13.24 -6.71
N PRO A 207 9.07 -12.86 -6.58
CA PRO A 207 7.95 -13.73 -6.92
C PRO A 207 7.97 -14.06 -8.42
N LYS A 208 7.71 -15.34 -8.76
CA LYS A 208 7.85 -15.82 -10.14
C LYS A 208 6.52 -15.92 -10.88
N GLU A 209 5.55 -16.58 -10.28
CA GLU A 209 4.25 -16.89 -10.90
C GLU A 209 3.09 -16.24 -10.17
N ILE A 210 3.21 -16.10 -8.85
CA ILE A 210 2.25 -15.37 -8.00
C ILE A 210 2.97 -14.49 -7.00
N LEU A 211 2.32 -13.40 -6.57
CA LEU A 211 2.65 -12.63 -5.39
C LEU A 211 1.69 -13.02 -4.28
N LEU A 212 2.20 -13.43 -3.12
CA LEU A 212 1.40 -13.61 -1.90
C LEU A 212 1.45 -12.31 -1.09
N LYS A 213 0.36 -11.54 -1.06
CA LYS A 213 0.32 -10.27 -0.34
C LYS A 213 0.11 -10.47 1.15
N ASN A 214 -0.86 -11.28 1.55
CA ASN A 214 -1.18 -11.52 2.96
C ASN A 214 -1.76 -12.92 3.18
N ILE A 215 -1.57 -13.44 4.40
CA ILE A 215 -2.13 -14.72 4.85
C ILE A 215 -2.62 -14.52 6.27
N THR A 216 -3.95 -14.66 6.48
CA THR A 216 -4.58 -14.47 7.80
C THR A 216 -5.73 -15.43 7.99
N ALA A 217 -6.07 -15.76 9.25
CA ALA A 217 -7.34 -16.39 9.54
C ALA A 217 -8.48 -15.38 9.38
N ALA A 218 -9.58 -15.79 8.76
CA ALA A 218 -10.80 -15.01 8.78
C ALA A 218 -11.30 -14.82 10.22
N ASN A 219 -11.94 -13.71 10.49
CA ASN A 219 -12.61 -13.49 11.77
C ASN A 219 -14.04 -14.07 11.80
N TYR A 220 -14.39 -14.88 10.81
CA TYR A 220 -15.71 -15.48 10.60
C TYR A 220 -15.59 -16.96 10.21
N GLU A 221 -16.70 -17.66 10.35
CA GLU A 221 -16.89 -18.99 9.81
C GLU A 221 -17.85 -18.97 8.63
N THR A 222 -17.71 -19.93 7.73
CA THR A 222 -18.60 -20.17 6.59
C THR A 222 -19.16 -21.58 6.66
N LEU A 223 -20.39 -21.76 6.17
CA LEU A 223 -21.03 -23.07 6.07
C LEU A 223 -20.70 -23.69 4.70
N LEU A 224 -20.01 -24.81 4.69
CA LEU A 224 -19.71 -25.58 3.48
C LEU A 224 -20.15 -27.05 3.70
N ASN A 225 -21.06 -27.54 2.86
CA ASN A 225 -21.59 -28.89 2.93
C ASN A 225 -22.15 -29.28 4.34
N GLY A 226 -22.81 -28.34 5.02
CA GLY A 226 -23.39 -28.52 6.33
C GLY A 226 -22.41 -28.52 7.51
N LYS A 227 -21.16 -28.14 7.29
CA LYS A 227 -20.12 -27.99 8.33
C LYS A 227 -19.57 -26.58 8.35
N ASN A 228 -19.25 -26.08 9.53
CA ASN A 228 -18.59 -24.80 9.70
C ASN A 228 -17.09 -24.90 9.41
N PHE A 229 -16.56 -23.89 8.74
CA PHE A 229 -15.14 -23.73 8.46
C PHE A 229 -14.72 -22.28 8.72
N GLN A 230 -13.60 -22.09 9.36
CA GLN A 230 -12.94 -20.78 9.42
C GLN A 230 -11.97 -20.68 8.23
N PRO A 231 -12.16 -19.76 7.28
CA PRO A 231 -11.24 -19.65 6.15
C PRO A 231 -9.84 -19.19 6.57
N LEU A 232 -8.80 -19.77 5.97
CA LEU A 232 -7.48 -19.14 5.84
C LEU A 232 -7.55 -18.26 4.60
N LEU A 233 -7.49 -16.97 4.79
CA LEU A 233 -7.51 -15.97 3.72
C LEU A 233 -6.11 -15.81 3.14
N ILE A 234 -5.98 -16.06 1.84
CA ILE A 234 -4.72 -15.97 1.11
C ILE A 234 -4.90 -14.91 0.02
N ASP A 235 -4.45 -13.68 0.28
CA ASP A 235 -4.47 -12.59 -0.70
C ASP A 235 -3.32 -12.79 -1.68
N LEU A 236 -3.66 -12.97 -2.96
CA LEU A 236 -2.69 -13.26 -3.99
C LEU A 236 -2.96 -12.50 -5.29
N GLN A 237 -1.89 -12.30 -6.04
CA GLN A 237 -1.90 -11.80 -7.40
C GLN A 237 -1.27 -12.83 -8.33
N HIS A 238 -1.97 -13.24 -9.37
CA HIS A 238 -1.39 -14.01 -10.46
C HIS A 238 -0.47 -13.10 -11.30
N ILE A 239 0.76 -13.54 -11.56
CA ILE A 239 1.75 -12.82 -12.35
C ILE A 239 1.84 -13.42 -13.74
N LYS A 240 2.05 -14.74 -13.83
CA LYS A 240 2.17 -15.46 -15.11
C LYS A 240 2.02 -16.96 -14.96
N GLY A 241 1.90 -17.65 -16.10
CA GLY A 241 1.84 -19.13 -16.14
C GLY A 241 0.47 -19.68 -15.80
N SER A 242 0.43 -20.93 -15.38
CA SER A 242 -0.78 -21.62 -14.92
C SER A 242 -0.48 -22.40 -13.65
N PRO A 243 -0.11 -21.71 -12.56
CA PRO A 243 0.31 -22.37 -11.34
C PRO A 243 -0.84 -23.07 -10.64
N SER A 244 -0.51 -24.13 -9.89
CA SER A 244 -1.42 -24.80 -8.97
C SER A 244 -0.99 -24.52 -7.54
N ILE A 245 -1.95 -24.14 -6.70
CA ILE A 245 -1.74 -23.95 -5.27
C ILE A 245 -2.28 -25.15 -4.48
N GLN A 246 -1.52 -25.57 -3.47
CA GLN A 246 -1.95 -26.51 -2.46
C GLN A 246 -1.71 -25.92 -1.09
N VAL A 247 -2.72 -25.95 -0.24
CA VAL A 247 -2.64 -25.46 1.15
C VAL A 247 -2.80 -26.64 2.10
N LYS A 248 -1.86 -26.76 3.02
CA LYS A 248 -1.93 -27.71 4.12
C LYS A 248 -2.12 -26.99 5.45
N LEU A 249 -2.85 -27.59 6.35
CA LEU A 249 -3.02 -27.17 7.73
C LEU A 249 -2.70 -28.35 8.64
N ASP A 250 -1.77 -28.14 9.57
CA ASP A 250 -1.30 -29.20 10.48
C ASP A 250 -0.96 -30.52 9.73
N GLY A 251 -0.35 -30.38 8.53
CA GLY A 251 0.04 -31.49 7.66
C GLY A 251 -1.05 -32.01 6.70
N SER A 252 -2.32 -31.66 6.91
CA SER A 252 -3.45 -32.13 6.09
C SER A 252 -3.76 -31.14 4.98
N VAL A 253 -4.02 -31.61 3.74
CA VAL A 253 -4.43 -30.77 2.62
C VAL A 253 -5.85 -30.26 2.86
N ILE A 254 -6.01 -28.92 2.87
CA ILE A 254 -7.31 -28.25 3.01
C ILE A 254 -7.78 -27.58 1.72
N LEU A 255 -6.87 -27.28 0.78
CA LEU A 255 -7.19 -26.71 -0.52
C LEU A 255 -6.19 -27.21 -1.56
N SER A 256 -6.66 -27.49 -2.78
CA SER A 256 -5.81 -27.78 -3.93
C SER A 256 -6.55 -27.37 -5.19
N GLN A 257 -6.03 -26.36 -5.92
CA GLN A 257 -6.64 -25.86 -7.15
C GLN A 257 -5.65 -25.15 -8.06
N LYS A 258 -6.05 -24.87 -9.29
CA LYS A 258 -5.33 -23.96 -10.19
C LYS A 258 -5.58 -22.51 -9.77
N ILE A 259 -4.57 -21.67 -9.98
CA ILE A 259 -4.68 -20.22 -9.80
C ILE A 259 -5.21 -19.62 -11.10
N GLU A 260 -6.30 -18.87 -10.99
CA GLU A 260 -6.87 -18.11 -12.09
C GLU A 260 -6.13 -16.78 -12.28
N GLN A 261 -6.30 -16.17 -13.44
CA GLN A 261 -5.74 -14.85 -13.73
C GLN A 261 -6.46 -13.78 -12.89
N GLY A 262 -5.70 -12.87 -12.32
CA GLY A 262 -6.23 -11.74 -11.55
C GLY A 262 -5.63 -11.61 -10.16
N ARG A 263 -6.25 -10.73 -9.40
CA ARG A 263 -5.96 -10.50 -7.97
C ARG A 263 -7.21 -10.82 -7.16
N TYR A 264 -7.08 -11.68 -6.17
CA TYR A 264 -8.20 -12.11 -5.34
C TYR A 264 -7.74 -12.77 -4.03
N VAL A 265 -8.68 -12.98 -3.13
CA VAL A 265 -8.45 -13.70 -1.88
C VAL A 265 -9.00 -15.11 -2.00
N LEU A 266 -8.13 -16.12 -1.83
CA LEU A 266 -8.54 -17.50 -1.68
C LEU A 266 -8.99 -17.75 -0.25
N GLU A 267 -10.11 -18.45 -0.09
CA GLU A 267 -10.62 -18.92 1.19
C GLU A 267 -10.33 -20.42 1.33
N ALA A 268 -9.21 -20.80 1.99
CA ALA A 268 -8.89 -22.20 2.25
C ALA A 268 -9.62 -22.67 3.52
N PRO A 269 -10.50 -23.69 3.46
CA PRO A 269 -11.40 -24.04 4.55
C PRO A 269 -10.67 -24.80 5.68
N MET A 270 -10.38 -24.10 6.77
CA MET A 270 -9.86 -24.73 7.99
C MET A 270 -11.02 -25.37 8.78
N PRO A 271 -10.93 -26.65 9.23
CA PRO A 271 -11.98 -27.28 10.01
C PRO A 271 -12.34 -26.49 11.27
N GLU A 272 -13.59 -26.52 11.71
CA GLU A 272 -14.06 -25.88 12.93
C GLU A 272 -13.18 -26.19 14.16
N VAL A 273 -13.00 -25.21 15.04
CA VAL A 273 -12.37 -25.40 16.36
C VAL A 273 -13.27 -24.87 17.45
N SER A 274 -13.39 -25.63 18.55
CA SER A 274 -14.24 -25.29 19.68
C SER A 274 -13.64 -24.21 20.61
N ALA A 275 -12.36 -23.96 20.50
CA ALA A 275 -11.62 -22.97 21.29
C ALA A 275 -10.49 -22.38 20.46
N GLU A 276 -9.90 -21.30 20.94
CA GLU A 276 -8.72 -20.70 20.31
C GLU A 276 -7.61 -21.75 20.17
N LYS A 277 -7.07 -21.88 18.97
CA LYS A 277 -6.00 -22.82 18.62
C LYS A 277 -5.01 -22.19 17.64
N SER A 278 -3.73 -22.42 17.85
CA SER A 278 -2.69 -22.18 16.82
C SER A 278 -2.56 -23.41 15.91
N SER A 279 -2.45 -23.18 14.61
CA SER A 279 -2.24 -24.22 13.59
C SER A 279 -1.12 -23.81 12.65
N GLN A 280 -0.36 -24.79 12.16
CA GLN A 280 0.70 -24.56 11.18
C GLN A 280 0.12 -24.68 9.78
N TYR A 281 0.38 -23.69 8.93
CA TYR A 281 0.04 -23.75 7.52
C TYR A 281 1.26 -23.88 6.64
N GLU A 282 1.09 -24.55 5.51
CA GLU A 282 2.06 -24.64 4.43
C GLU A 282 1.37 -24.40 3.09
N ILE A 283 1.94 -23.50 2.29
CA ILE A 283 1.44 -23.18 0.94
C ILE A 283 2.48 -23.66 -0.07
N TYR A 284 2.05 -24.51 -0.97
CA TYR A 284 2.84 -25.03 -2.07
C TYR A 284 2.36 -24.45 -3.40
N LEU A 285 3.30 -24.10 -4.26
CA LEU A 285 3.04 -23.71 -5.64
C LEU A 285 3.75 -24.72 -6.56
N ASN A 286 2.98 -25.35 -7.45
CA ASN A 286 3.50 -26.41 -8.34
C ASN A 286 4.34 -27.46 -7.58
N HIS A 287 3.84 -27.92 -6.43
CA HIS A 287 4.47 -28.87 -5.50
C HIS A 287 5.73 -28.37 -4.77
N GLN A 288 6.15 -27.12 -4.96
CA GLN A 288 7.25 -26.51 -4.23
C GLN A 288 6.72 -25.66 -3.05
N LEU A 289 7.33 -25.82 -1.87
CA LEU A 289 6.97 -25.01 -0.72
C LEU A 289 7.26 -23.53 -1.00
N LEU A 290 6.21 -22.71 -0.99
CA LEU A 290 6.28 -21.28 -1.21
C LEU A 290 6.31 -20.50 0.11
N ARG A 291 5.41 -20.86 1.05
CA ARG A 291 5.29 -20.20 2.35
C ARG A 291 4.87 -21.18 3.42
N LYS A 292 5.36 -20.97 4.63
CA LYS A 292 4.87 -21.65 5.84
C LYS A 292 4.77 -20.65 6.98
N GLY A 293 3.89 -20.91 7.92
CA GLY A 293 3.71 -20.07 9.08
C GLY A 293 2.69 -20.63 10.04
N GLU A 294 2.41 -19.85 11.05
CA GLU A 294 1.41 -20.17 12.07
C GLU A 294 0.21 -19.24 11.95
N VAL A 295 -0.97 -19.76 12.20
CA VAL A 295 -2.20 -18.99 12.22
C VAL A 295 -2.97 -19.27 13.50
N LYS A 296 -3.41 -18.21 14.18
CA LYS A 296 -4.33 -18.29 15.31
C LYS A 296 -5.75 -18.43 14.79
N ARG A 297 -6.43 -19.47 15.23
CA ARG A 297 -7.81 -19.78 14.90
C ARG A 297 -8.69 -19.50 16.11
N ALA A 298 -9.60 -18.55 15.95
CA ALA A 298 -10.55 -18.15 16.99
C ALA A 298 -11.88 -17.83 16.32
N PRO A 299 -12.83 -18.77 16.24
CA PRO A 299 -14.13 -18.53 15.60
C PRO A 299 -14.89 -17.45 16.36
N LYS A 300 -15.44 -16.46 15.63
CA LYS A 300 -16.12 -15.32 16.25
C LYS A 300 -17.55 -15.13 15.76
N ALA A 301 -17.83 -15.41 14.50
CA ALA A 301 -19.14 -15.19 13.91
C ALA A 301 -19.32 -16.09 12.67
N ILE A 302 -20.57 -16.37 12.32
CA ILE A 302 -20.90 -17.04 11.07
C ILE A 302 -21.11 -15.96 10.01
N LYS A 303 -20.40 -16.08 8.88
CA LYS A 303 -20.57 -15.17 7.75
C LYS A 303 -21.88 -15.46 7.04
N THR A 304 -22.69 -14.43 6.90
CA THR A 304 -23.96 -14.45 6.17
C THR A 304 -23.76 -13.93 4.75
N PRO A 305 -24.70 -14.12 3.82
CA PRO A 305 -24.63 -13.53 2.49
C PRO A 305 -24.42 -12.01 2.49
N ALA A 306 -24.92 -11.29 3.51
CA ALA A 306 -24.73 -9.85 3.64
C ALA A 306 -23.25 -9.46 3.89
N ASP A 307 -22.49 -10.32 4.52
CA ASP A 307 -21.08 -10.08 4.85
C ASP A 307 -20.14 -10.17 3.62
N TYR A 308 -20.66 -10.66 2.48
CA TYR A 308 -19.95 -10.66 1.21
C TYR A 308 -20.16 -9.38 0.40
N VAL A 309 -21.05 -8.51 0.86
CA VAL A 309 -21.29 -7.21 0.19
C VAL A 309 -20.17 -6.23 0.58
N ASN A 310 -19.40 -5.82 -0.39
CA ASN A 310 -18.42 -4.74 -0.20
C ASN A 310 -19.12 -3.38 -0.29
N THR A 311 -19.44 -2.79 0.86
CA THR A 311 -20.10 -1.48 0.95
C THR A 311 -19.22 -0.31 0.52
N MET A 312 -17.93 -0.53 0.30
CA MET A 312 -16.98 0.47 -0.19
C MET A 312 -16.81 0.43 -1.71
N LEU A 313 -17.43 -0.55 -2.41
CA LEU A 313 -17.33 -0.66 -3.84
C LEU A 313 -17.99 0.55 -4.53
N GLY A 314 -17.23 1.25 -5.38
CA GLY A 314 -17.71 2.42 -6.13
C GLY A 314 -17.63 3.75 -5.38
N VAL A 315 -16.97 3.82 -4.21
CA VAL A 315 -16.86 5.06 -3.42
C VAL A 315 -15.61 5.89 -3.75
N ALA A 316 -14.80 5.49 -4.71
CA ALA A 316 -13.56 6.17 -5.06
C ALA A 316 -13.54 6.69 -6.51
N HIS A 317 -12.71 7.71 -6.76
CA HIS A 317 -12.21 8.16 -8.06
C HIS A 317 -13.16 8.91 -9.00
N SER A 318 -14.36 9.30 -8.58
CA SER A 318 -15.28 10.07 -9.43
C SER A 318 -16.27 10.91 -8.62
N ARG A 319 -16.72 12.01 -9.18
CA ARG A 319 -17.83 12.79 -8.60
C ARG A 319 -19.16 12.02 -8.57
N TRP A 320 -19.28 11.01 -9.42
CA TRP A 320 -20.44 10.13 -9.52
C TRP A 320 -20.32 8.91 -8.63
N MET A 321 -19.35 8.92 -7.72
CA MET A 321 -19.18 7.84 -6.76
C MET A 321 -20.38 7.72 -5.83
N ILE A 322 -20.57 6.48 -5.38
CA ILE A 322 -21.62 6.12 -4.45
C ILE A 322 -21.09 6.36 -3.04
N ALA A 323 -21.87 7.03 -2.19
CA ALA A 323 -21.54 7.15 -0.78
C ALA A 323 -21.55 5.76 -0.12
N PRO A 324 -20.58 5.47 0.79
CA PRO A 324 -20.52 4.16 1.45
C PRO A 324 -21.71 3.93 2.38
N GLY A 325 -22.20 2.71 2.40
CA GLY A 325 -23.21 2.25 3.35
C GLY A 325 -24.42 1.57 2.70
N PRO A 326 -25.16 0.77 3.47
CA PRO A 326 -26.42 0.17 3.07
C PRO A 326 -27.57 1.17 3.29
N TRP A 327 -28.36 1.44 2.25
CA TRP A 327 -29.48 2.38 2.34
C TRP A 327 -30.85 1.74 2.32
N MET A 328 -30.91 0.44 2.13
CA MET A 328 -32.16 -0.31 2.17
C MET A 328 -32.43 -0.86 3.59
N PRO A 329 -33.69 -1.07 3.97
CA PRO A 329 -34.91 -0.88 3.18
C PRO A 329 -35.45 0.55 3.13
N PHE A 330 -34.86 1.50 3.89
CA PHE A 330 -35.39 2.87 4.02
C PHE A 330 -34.52 3.86 3.22
N GLY A 331 -34.49 3.72 1.90
CA GLY A 331 -33.61 4.46 1.00
C GLY A 331 -33.76 5.99 0.96
N MET A 332 -34.71 6.56 1.71
CA MET A 332 -34.85 8.02 1.83
C MET A 332 -33.79 8.66 2.72
N VAL A 333 -33.18 7.87 3.63
CA VAL A 333 -32.10 8.31 4.50
C VAL A 333 -30.85 7.56 4.09
N LYS A 334 -29.92 8.26 3.46
CA LYS A 334 -28.64 7.71 2.98
C LYS A 334 -27.53 8.16 3.92
N LEU A 335 -27.64 7.77 5.19
CA LEU A 335 -26.63 8.13 6.18
C LEU A 335 -25.24 7.59 5.77
N SER A 336 -24.29 8.49 5.62
CA SER A 336 -22.95 8.16 5.19
C SER A 336 -21.92 9.14 5.72
N PRO A 337 -20.64 8.74 5.88
CA PRO A 337 -19.60 9.63 6.32
C PRO A 337 -19.27 10.70 5.27
N ASP A 338 -18.86 11.87 5.77
CA ASP A 338 -18.31 12.98 5.00
C ASP A 338 -16.92 13.32 5.54
N ASN A 339 -15.94 13.34 4.67
CA ASN A 339 -14.59 13.77 5.02
C ASN A 339 -14.05 14.85 4.08
N GLN A 340 -14.74 15.12 2.99
CA GLN A 340 -14.39 16.14 2.04
C GLN A 340 -15.60 16.98 1.65
N ASN A 341 -15.42 18.29 1.61
CA ASN A 341 -16.51 19.25 1.45
C ASN A 341 -16.25 20.20 0.26
N THR A 342 -15.78 19.67 -0.85
CA THR A 342 -15.51 20.51 -2.02
C THR A 342 -16.24 19.96 -3.26
N GLY A 343 -17.09 20.79 -3.83
CA GLY A 343 -17.73 20.52 -5.12
C GLY A 343 -18.80 19.42 -5.10
N TRP A 344 -18.90 18.72 -6.18
CA TRP A 344 -19.95 17.73 -6.48
C TRP A 344 -19.57 16.33 -6.04
N GLN A 345 -19.29 16.12 -4.78
CA GLN A 345 -18.84 14.84 -4.25
C GLN A 345 -19.90 14.17 -3.41
N ALA A 346 -19.80 12.85 -3.28
CA ALA A 346 -20.65 12.09 -2.38
C ALA A 346 -20.30 12.28 -0.88
N GLY A 347 -19.35 13.15 -0.58
CA GLY A 347 -18.94 13.50 0.78
C GLY A 347 -17.79 12.65 1.32
N TYR A 348 -17.58 11.45 0.82
CA TYR A 348 -16.55 10.53 1.28
C TYR A 348 -15.50 10.25 0.19
N ASP A 349 -14.23 10.29 0.60
CA ASP A 349 -13.10 9.84 -0.19
C ASP A 349 -12.18 9.01 0.69
N PRO A 350 -11.84 7.76 0.32
CA PRO A 350 -10.99 6.87 1.13
C PRO A 350 -9.54 7.36 1.29
N ALA A 351 -9.11 8.34 0.50
CA ALA A 351 -7.78 8.95 0.63
C ALA A 351 -7.64 9.83 1.88
N PHE A 352 -8.73 10.24 2.52
CA PHE A 352 -8.70 11.06 3.72
C PHE A 352 -8.74 10.19 4.98
N GLU A 353 -7.90 10.51 5.95
CA GLU A 353 -7.74 9.73 7.18
C GLU A 353 -8.77 10.02 8.27
N SER A 354 -9.61 11.04 8.08
CA SER A 354 -10.57 11.48 9.08
C SER A 354 -11.96 11.63 8.49
N ILE A 355 -12.97 11.46 9.33
CA ILE A 355 -14.38 11.74 9.03
C ILE A 355 -14.75 13.02 9.74
N GLY A 356 -15.27 14.00 9.00
CA GLY A 356 -15.72 15.29 9.53
C GLY A 356 -17.11 15.23 10.14
N THR A 357 -18.03 14.50 9.52
CA THR A 357 -19.42 14.35 9.96
C THR A 357 -20.08 13.15 9.28
N PHE A 358 -21.34 12.88 9.64
CA PHE A 358 -22.24 11.99 8.92
C PHE A 358 -23.45 12.79 8.46
N SER A 359 -23.71 12.87 7.19
CA SER A 359 -24.92 13.50 6.64
C SER A 359 -25.97 12.47 6.21
N HIS A 360 -27.22 12.91 6.05
CA HIS A 360 -28.35 12.00 5.91
C HIS A 360 -28.81 11.82 4.48
N ILE A 361 -28.40 12.71 3.56
CA ILE A 361 -28.82 12.65 2.16
C ILE A 361 -27.56 12.73 1.28
N HIS A 362 -27.27 11.63 0.63
CA HIS A 362 -26.17 11.52 -0.32
C HIS A 362 -26.73 11.19 -1.69
N GLU A 363 -26.78 12.19 -2.55
CA GLU A 363 -27.04 11.98 -3.97
C GLU A 363 -25.80 12.41 -4.76
N TRP A 364 -25.80 13.59 -5.25
CA TRP A 364 -24.67 14.15 -6.01
C TRP A 364 -23.85 15.11 -5.16
N THR A 365 -24.41 15.54 -4.08
CA THR A 365 -23.81 16.45 -3.11
C THR A 365 -24.17 16.01 -1.72
N MET A 366 -23.38 16.42 -0.75
CA MET A 366 -23.75 16.34 0.65
C MET A 366 -24.93 17.25 0.90
N THR A 367 -26.01 16.73 1.38
CA THR A 367 -27.18 17.51 1.75
C THR A 367 -27.75 17.05 3.10
N GLY A 368 -28.37 17.98 3.80
CA GLY A 368 -28.97 17.73 5.09
C GLY A 368 -28.06 18.11 6.27
N LEU A 369 -28.58 17.85 7.46
CA LEU A 369 -27.86 18.10 8.70
C LEU A 369 -26.79 17.05 8.91
N GLY A 370 -25.56 17.48 9.14
CA GLY A 370 -24.48 16.61 9.58
C GLY A 370 -24.62 16.28 11.07
N THR A 371 -24.44 15.02 11.41
CA THR A 371 -24.36 14.57 12.79
C THR A 371 -22.94 14.10 13.10
N PHE A 372 -22.45 14.44 14.28
CA PHE A 372 -21.15 14.02 14.76
C PHE A 372 -21.32 13.13 16.00
N GLN A 373 -20.83 11.90 15.90
CA GLN A 373 -20.86 10.99 17.03
C GLN A 373 -19.70 11.36 18.00
N ARG A 374 -20.06 11.94 19.15
CA ARG A 374 -19.09 12.19 20.20
C ARG A 374 -18.82 10.89 20.96
N GLN A 375 -17.61 10.37 20.87
CA GLN A 375 -17.20 9.32 21.79
C GLN A 375 -17.19 9.89 23.22
N ALA A 376 -18.03 9.35 24.10
CA ALA A 376 -17.89 9.59 25.53
C ALA A 376 -16.53 9.00 25.97
N ARG A 377 -15.74 9.83 26.64
CA ARG A 377 -14.48 9.43 27.26
C ARG A 377 -14.75 8.59 28.51
#